data_25154f943b4938aa89bb6c19e86af6b5
#
_entry.id   25154f943b4938aa89bb6c19e86af6b5
#
_cell.length_a   1.000
_cell.length_b   1.000
_cell.length_c   1.000
_cell.angle_alpha   90.00
_cell.angle_beta   90.00
_cell.angle_gamma   90.00
#
_symmetry.space_group_name_H-M   'P 1'
#
loop_
_entity.id
_entity.type
_entity.pdbx_description
1 polymer ?
#
loop_
_entity_poly.entity_id
_entity_poly.type
_entity_poly.pdbx_seq_one_letter_code
_entity_poly.pdbx_strand_id
1 'polypeptide(L)'
;QKSLLITLLLFIPLLGDDSDWDASIHNTEEVSFQVQTFIDGFEIPWGMAFMPDERLLVTDRIGDVWIVEKDGTNKVKVIGEIPNVRSKGQGGMLDVEIHPDFINNSYIYLTYSDILDKKFHTSLIRGKLINNRLVDSEVIFRPEEQFFTKKTHHYGSRIVFDDDGFIYFSIGDRGDRDLAQNLDMPNGKMYRIYDDGTIPSDNPFYHT
;
A
#
# COMPACT_ATOMS: atom_id res chain seq x y z
N GLN A 1 -12.68 -2.43 32.34
CA GLN A 1 -12.69 -1.42 31.26
C GLN A 1 -11.37 -1.51 30.54
N LYS A 2 -11.36 -2.05 29.32
CA LYS A 2 -10.16 -2.06 28.46
C LYS A 2 -10.13 -0.71 27.74
N SER A 3 -9.14 0.12 28.04
CA SER A 3 -8.86 1.34 27.30
C SER A 3 -8.34 0.95 25.91
N LEU A 4 -9.11 1.24 24.87
CA LEU A 4 -8.67 1.07 23.48
C LEU A 4 -7.87 2.32 23.11
N LEU A 5 -6.54 2.17 23.01
CA LEU A 5 -5.69 3.24 22.52
C LEU A 5 -5.76 3.21 20.99
N ILE A 6 -6.55 4.10 20.40
CA ILE A 6 -6.58 4.29 18.94
C ILE A 6 -5.49 5.31 18.61
N THR A 7 -4.36 4.85 18.09
CA THR A 7 -3.32 5.72 17.54
C THR A 7 -3.68 6.00 16.08
N LEU A 8 -4.21 7.18 15.79
CA LEU A 8 -4.44 7.65 14.44
C LEU A 8 -3.16 8.28 13.91
N LEU A 9 -2.43 7.58 13.04
CA LEU A 9 -1.24 8.10 12.38
C LEU A 9 -1.65 8.97 11.19
N LEU A 10 -1.66 10.29 11.37
CA LEU A 10 -1.81 11.27 10.31
C LEU A 10 -0.42 11.69 9.82
N PHE A 11 -0.02 11.25 8.63
CA PHE A 11 1.19 11.70 7.96
C PHE A 11 0.86 12.94 7.11
N ILE A 12 1.35 14.09 7.50
CA ILE A 12 1.31 15.30 6.70
C ILE A 12 2.74 15.60 6.23
N PRO A 13 2.99 15.83 4.93
CA PRO A 13 4.31 16.26 4.49
C PRO A 13 4.59 17.65 5.06
N LEU A 14 5.63 17.75 5.88
CA LEU A 14 6.16 19.02 6.38
C LEU A 14 6.76 19.82 5.22
N LEU A 15 6.02 20.78 4.71
CA LEU A 15 6.61 22.03 4.21
C LEU A 15 6.90 22.86 5.44
N GLY A 16 8.18 23.06 5.73
CA GLY A 16 8.71 23.62 6.95
C GLY A 16 7.87 24.71 7.60
N ASP A 17 7.38 24.41 8.75
CA ASP A 17 7.21 25.32 9.88
C ASP A 17 7.19 24.44 11.13
N ASP A 18 8.02 24.79 12.14
CA ASP A 18 8.07 24.17 13.45
C ASP A 18 6.77 24.48 14.23
N SER A 19 5.61 24.09 13.69
CA SER A 19 4.40 24.06 14.47
C SER A 19 4.46 22.83 15.36
N ASP A 20 4.80 23.02 16.62
CA ASP A 20 4.51 22.10 17.71
C ASP A 20 3.07 21.61 17.54
N TRP A 21 2.91 20.39 16.97
CA TRP A 21 1.65 19.70 17.04
C TRP A 21 1.37 19.50 18.52
N ASP A 22 0.59 20.46 19.05
CA ASP A 22 0.18 20.48 20.43
C ASP A 22 -0.37 19.10 20.78
N ALA A 23 0.33 18.41 21.70
CA ALA A 23 -0.11 17.15 22.26
C ALA A 23 -1.42 17.33 23.05
N SER A 24 -2.31 18.21 22.57
CA SER A 24 -3.59 18.52 23.17
C SER A 24 -4.51 17.31 23.15
N ILE A 25 -5.30 17.20 24.18
CA ILE A 25 -6.37 16.20 24.25
C ILE A 25 -7.53 16.69 23.36
N HIS A 26 -7.88 15.90 22.37
CA HIS A 26 -9.04 16.12 21.52
C HIS A 26 -10.22 15.32 22.08
N ASN A 27 -11.35 15.99 22.26
CA ASN A 27 -12.56 15.38 22.77
C ASN A 27 -13.58 15.24 21.64
N THR A 28 -14.10 14.03 21.46
CA THR A 28 -15.28 13.75 20.64
C THR A 28 -16.47 13.39 21.54
N GLU A 29 -17.63 13.08 20.97
CA GLU A 29 -18.79 12.65 21.74
C GLU A 29 -18.57 11.32 22.48
N GLU A 30 -17.70 10.43 21.95
CA GLU A 30 -17.51 9.08 22.48
C GLU A 30 -16.16 8.87 23.16
N VAL A 31 -15.10 9.53 22.68
CA VAL A 31 -13.72 9.30 23.15
C VAL A 31 -12.92 10.58 23.25
N SER A 32 -11.95 10.58 24.16
CA SER A 32 -10.86 11.57 24.19
C SER A 32 -9.60 10.93 23.68
N PHE A 33 -8.87 11.59 22.79
CA PHE A 33 -7.63 11.09 22.22
C PHE A 33 -6.56 12.19 22.11
N GLN A 34 -5.32 11.77 21.98
CA GLN A 34 -4.16 12.63 21.75
C GLN A 34 -3.47 12.21 20.45
N VAL A 35 -3.02 13.18 19.67
CA VAL A 35 -2.21 12.93 18.47
C VAL A 35 -0.75 13.15 18.84
N GLN A 36 0.10 12.19 18.50
CA GLN A 36 1.53 12.28 18.73
C GLN A 36 2.28 11.85 17.47
N THR A 37 3.42 12.50 17.18
CA THR A 37 4.35 12.03 16.17
C THR A 37 4.95 10.70 16.65
N PHE A 38 4.75 9.65 15.88
CA PHE A 38 5.30 8.33 16.19
C PHE A 38 6.74 8.20 15.67
N ILE A 39 6.96 8.60 14.42
CA ILE A 39 8.29 8.65 13.77
C ILE A 39 8.22 9.58 12.56
N ASP A 40 9.31 10.23 12.22
CA ASP A 40 9.47 11.13 11.09
C ASP A 40 10.52 10.66 10.06
N GLY A 41 10.92 11.58 9.17
CA GLY A 41 12.00 11.35 8.20
C GLY A 41 11.61 10.45 7.04
N PHE A 42 10.34 10.47 6.62
CA PHE A 42 9.87 9.98 5.32
C PHE A 42 9.73 11.15 4.36
N GLU A 43 9.86 10.88 3.05
CA GLU A 43 9.59 11.90 2.04
C GLU A 43 8.08 12.05 1.80
N ILE A 44 7.42 10.93 1.44
CA ILE A 44 5.98 10.89 1.20
C ILE A 44 5.45 9.52 1.65
N PRO A 45 5.23 9.29 2.95
CA PRO A 45 4.69 8.01 3.44
C PRO A 45 3.31 7.78 2.84
N TRP A 46 3.05 6.56 2.35
CA TRP A 46 1.84 6.29 1.59
C TRP A 46 0.96 5.21 2.22
N GLY A 47 1.51 4.01 2.45
CA GLY A 47 0.84 2.87 3.04
C GLY A 47 1.57 2.35 4.25
N MET A 48 0.86 1.65 5.13
CA MET A 48 1.45 0.99 6.28
C MET A 48 0.66 -0.26 6.65
N ALA A 49 1.39 -1.26 7.18
CA ALA A 49 0.82 -2.49 7.72
C ALA A 49 1.52 -2.86 9.04
N PHE A 50 0.75 -3.30 10.04
CA PHE A 50 1.32 -3.83 11.28
C PHE A 50 1.84 -5.24 11.07
N MET A 51 3.05 -5.48 11.52
CA MET A 51 3.64 -6.82 11.58
C MET A 51 3.19 -7.54 12.87
N PRO A 52 3.23 -8.89 12.91
CA PRO A 52 2.82 -9.65 14.10
C PRO A 52 3.64 -9.36 15.36
N ASP A 53 4.85 -8.81 15.21
CA ASP A 53 5.73 -8.40 16.30
C ASP A 53 5.57 -6.91 16.67
N GLU A 54 4.49 -6.27 16.23
CA GLU A 54 4.09 -4.88 16.48
C GLU A 54 4.95 -3.83 15.76
N ARG A 55 5.93 -4.23 14.94
CA ARG A 55 6.61 -3.31 14.04
C ARG A 55 5.69 -2.88 12.89
N LEU A 56 6.03 -1.78 12.23
CA LEU A 56 5.30 -1.29 11.07
C LEU A 56 6.11 -1.48 9.79
N LEU A 57 5.47 -1.99 8.75
CA LEU A 57 5.92 -1.75 7.39
C LEU A 57 5.33 -0.42 6.92
N VAL A 58 6.17 0.43 6.33
CA VAL A 58 5.76 1.73 5.77
C VAL A 58 6.33 1.85 4.37
N THR A 59 5.48 2.15 3.40
CA THR A 59 5.92 2.52 2.06
C THR A 59 6.14 4.01 1.95
N ASP A 60 7.24 4.41 1.31
CA ASP A 60 7.47 5.78 0.90
C ASP A 60 7.31 5.88 -0.63
N ARG A 61 6.49 6.81 -1.08
CA ARG A 61 6.10 6.94 -2.50
C ARG A 61 7.31 7.10 -3.44
N ILE A 62 8.44 7.58 -2.94
CA ILE A 62 9.68 7.68 -3.73
C ILE A 62 10.24 6.33 -4.18
N GLY A 63 9.80 5.22 -3.59
CA GLY A 63 10.19 3.85 -3.95
C GLY A 63 10.74 3.05 -2.78
N ASP A 64 10.75 3.60 -1.60
CA ASP A 64 11.30 2.97 -0.41
C ASP A 64 10.23 2.20 0.37
N VAL A 65 10.66 1.13 1.01
CA VAL A 65 9.88 0.38 2.00
C VAL A 65 10.70 0.35 3.29
N TRP A 66 10.06 0.65 4.40
CA TRP A 66 10.70 0.76 5.70
C TRP A 66 10.06 -0.18 6.72
N ILE A 67 10.87 -0.74 7.60
CA ILE A 67 10.42 -1.37 8.83
C ILE A 67 10.69 -0.39 9.96
N VAL A 68 9.63 0.01 10.65
CA VAL A 68 9.69 0.91 11.81
C VAL A 68 9.56 0.08 13.06
N GLU A 69 10.45 0.31 14.04
CA GLU A 69 10.39 -0.36 15.33
C GLU A 69 9.09 0.01 16.09
N LYS A 70 8.59 -0.92 16.90
CA LYS A 70 7.30 -0.82 17.58
C LYS A 70 7.16 0.37 18.54
N ASP A 71 8.25 0.95 18.95
CA ASP A 71 8.31 2.13 19.82
C ASP A 71 8.57 3.44 19.04
N GLY A 72 8.66 3.38 17.72
CA GLY A 72 8.92 4.54 16.87
C GLY A 72 10.34 5.10 16.96
N THR A 73 11.26 4.44 17.65
CA THR A 73 12.63 4.98 17.91
C THR A 73 13.56 4.86 16.72
N ASN A 74 13.29 3.93 15.80
CA ASN A 74 14.17 3.65 14.67
C ASN A 74 13.41 3.08 13.49
N LYS A 75 13.99 3.23 12.29
CA LYS A 75 13.50 2.58 11.08
C LYS A 75 14.65 2.02 10.24
N VAL A 76 14.42 0.89 9.60
CA VAL A 76 15.38 0.22 8.73
C VAL A 76 14.79 0.07 7.34
N LYS A 77 15.56 0.42 6.32
CA LYS A 77 15.12 0.27 4.92
C LYS A 77 15.10 -1.20 4.52
N VAL A 78 14.01 -1.63 3.92
CA VAL A 78 13.93 -2.92 3.25
C VAL A 78 14.72 -2.83 1.95
N ILE A 79 15.59 -3.81 1.73
CA ILE A 79 16.41 -3.93 0.52
C ILE A 79 16.05 -5.19 -0.27
N GLY A 80 16.70 -5.44 -1.39
CA GLY A 80 16.49 -6.65 -2.20
C GLY A 80 15.63 -6.38 -3.43
N GLU A 81 14.62 -7.22 -3.67
CA GLU A 81 13.84 -7.24 -4.90
C GLU A 81 12.65 -6.25 -4.86
N ILE A 82 12.90 -5.04 -4.34
CA ILE A 82 11.93 -3.94 -4.35
C ILE A 82 11.74 -3.45 -5.79
N PRO A 83 10.49 -3.28 -6.28
CA PRO A 83 10.25 -2.76 -7.61
C PRO A 83 10.88 -1.39 -7.82
N ASN A 84 11.50 -1.21 -8.98
CA ASN A 84 11.98 0.11 -9.37
C ASN A 84 10.79 0.97 -9.82
N VAL A 85 10.42 1.93 -9.01
CA VAL A 85 9.30 2.84 -9.28
C VAL A 85 9.80 4.24 -9.62
N ARG A 86 8.96 4.98 -10.33
CA ARG A 86 9.18 6.41 -10.55
C ARG A 86 8.09 7.21 -9.84
N SER A 87 8.46 7.90 -8.79
CA SER A 87 7.58 8.85 -8.13
C SER A 87 7.27 10.01 -9.06
N LYS A 88 6.06 10.00 -9.65
CA LYS A 88 5.59 11.05 -10.54
C LYS A 88 4.10 11.27 -10.37
N GLY A 89 3.70 12.52 -10.12
CA GLY A 89 2.32 12.86 -9.80
C GLY A 89 1.89 12.15 -8.53
N GLN A 90 0.87 11.30 -8.60
CA GLN A 90 0.40 10.47 -7.49
C GLN A 90 1.03 9.07 -7.47
N GLY A 91 1.84 8.71 -8.47
CA GLY A 91 2.46 7.39 -8.60
C GLY A 91 3.77 7.27 -7.85
N GLY A 92 4.20 6.04 -7.62
CA GLY A 92 5.39 5.65 -6.89
C GLY A 92 5.20 4.28 -6.25
N MET A 93 5.86 4.01 -5.12
CA MET A 93 5.48 2.94 -4.22
C MET A 93 4.18 3.33 -3.54
N LEU A 94 3.22 2.41 -3.47
CA LEU A 94 1.86 2.72 -3.04
C LEU A 94 1.55 1.94 -1.76
N ASP A 95 0.65 0.96 -1.80
CA ASP A 95 0.23 0.25 -0.59
C ASP A 95 1.12 -0.93 -0.24
N VAL A 96 1.09 -1.30 1.03
CA VAL A 96 1.71 -2.51 1.56
C VAL A 96 0.72 -3.24 2.45
N GLU A 97 0.69 -4.56 2.32
CA GLU A 97 -0.06 -5.45 3.20
C GLU A 97 0.77 -6.69 3.50
N ILE A 98 0.55 -7.31 4.65
CA ILE A 98 1.16 -8.59 5.01
C ILE A 98 0.15 -9.73 4.81
N HIS A 99 0.66 -10.91 4.52
CA HIS A 99 -0.20 -12.09 4.45
C HIS A 99 -0.82 -12.40 5.82
N PRO A 100 -2.09 -12.82 5.93
CA PRO A 100 -2.70 -13.22 7.21
C PRO A 100 -1.89 -14.27 7.98
N ASP A 101 -1.21 -15.18 7.27
CA ASP A 101 -0.31 -16.19 7.83
C ASP A 101 1.17 -15.79 7.72
N PHE A 102 1.49 -14.51 7.86
CA PHE A 102 2.85 -13.97 7.72
C PHE A 102 3.88 -14.67 8.60
N ILE A 103 3.49 -15.07 9.80
CA ILE A 103 4.39 -15.77 10.75
C ILE A 103 5.01 -17.02 10.11
N ASN A 104 4.25 -17.75 9.27
CA ASN A 104 4.70 -18.99 8.68
C ASN A 104 5.30 -18.78 7.27
N ASN A 105 4.77 -17.84 6.48
CA ASN A 105 5.14 -17.70 5.08
C ASN A 105 5.98 -16.45 4.75
N SER A 106 5.99 -15.47 5.65
CA SER A 106 6.72 -14.19 5.50
C SER A 106 6.32 -13.34 4.28
N TYR A 107 5.20 -13.61 3.64
CA TYR A 107 4.78 -12.85 2.47
C TYR A 107 4.30 -11.45 2.81
N ILE A 108 4.77 -10.50 2.01
CA ILE A 108 4.24 -9.12 1.93
C ILE A 108 3.82 -8.83 0.50
N TYR A 109 2.90 -7.90 0.37
CA TYR A 109 2.30 -7.47 -0.89
C TYR A 109 2.52 -5.99 -1.07
N LEU A 110 2.94 -5.58 -2.27
CA LEU A 110 3.21 -4.18 -2.59
C LEU A 110 2.49 -3.83 -3.90
N THR A 111 1.64 -2.81 -3.84
CA THR A 111 1.20 -2.14 -5.06
C THR A 111 2.14 -0.99 -5.40
N TYR A 112 2.33 -0.77 -6.68
CA TYR A 112 3.24 0.27 -7.14
C TYR A 112 2.85 0.80 -8.52
N SER A 113 3.37 1.97 -8.84
CA SER A 113 3.28 2.57 -10.16
C SER A 113 4.32 1.94 -11.07
N ASP A 114 3.94 0.89 -11.79
CA ASP A 114 4.78 0.20 -12.79
C ASP A 114 5.03 1.09 -14.00
N ILE A 115 6.19 0.92 -14.63
CA ILE A 115 6.68 1.77 -15.72
C ILE A 115 6.95 0.93 -16.97
N LEU A 116 6.36 1.35 -18.08
CA LEU A 116 6.65 0.83 -19.41
C LEU A 116 6.74 2.00 -20.41
N ASP A 117 7.90 2.21 -21.05
CA ASP A 117 8.09 3.25 -22.06
C ASP A 117 7.58 4.64 -21.65
N LYS A 118 7.88 5.06 -20.41
CA LYS A 118 7.44 6.33 -19.83
C LYS A 118 5.91 6.45 -19.66
N LYS A 119 5.20 5.34 -19.73
CA LYS A 119 3.80 5.17 -19.35
C LYS A 119 3.72 4.43 -18.02
N PHE A 120 2.59 4.51 -17.35
CA PHE A 120 2.42 4.01 -15.98
C PHE A 120 1.11 3.26 -15.82
N HIS A 121 1.14 2.23 -14.98
CA HIS A 121 -0.08 1.58 -14.47
C HIS A 121 0.15 1.08 -13.04
N THR A 122 -0.91 0.65 -12.36
CA THR A 122 -0.80 -0.01 -11.05
C THR A 122 -0.53 -1.49 -11.27
N SER A 123 0.51 -2.01 -10.62
CA SER A 123 0.83 -3.43 -10.54
C SER A 123 0.95 -3.87 -9.09
N LEU A 124 0.85 -5.17 -8.85
CA LEU A 124 0.92 -5.80 -7.54
C LEU A 124 1.95 -6.92 -7.57
N ILE A 125 2.88 -6.89 -6.61
CA ILE A 125 3.81 -7.99 -6.35
C ILE A 125 3.54 -8.60 -4.99
N ARG A 126 3.97 -9.85 -4.82
CA ARG A 126 4.23 -10.46 -3.52
C ARG A 126 5.71 -10.86 -3.44
N GLY A 127 6.23 -10.97 -2.23
CA GLY A 127 7.57 -11.50 -1.97
C GLY A 127 7.73 -11.79 -0.49
N LYS A 128 8.79 -12.52 -0.12
CA LYS A 128 9.07 -12.84 1.28
C LYS A 128 9.95 -11.77 1.93
N LEU A 129 9.54 -11.30 3.09
CA LEU A 129 10.35 -10.40 3.91
C LEU A 129 11.21 -11.20 4.88
N ILE A 130 12.49 -11.35 4.57
CA ILE A 130 13.44 -12.13 5.37
C ILE A 130 14.64 -11.25 5.72
N ASN A 131 14.91 -11.06 7.02
CA ASN A 131 16.04 -10.27 7.50
C ASN A 131 16.12 -8.87 6.85
N ASN A 132 15.00 -8.15 6.83
CA ASN A 132 14.84 -6.83 6.20
C ASN A 132 15.14 -6.81 4.69
N ARG A 133 14.98 -7.94 4.02
CA ARG A 133 15.12 -8.06 2.57
C ARG A 133 13.86 -8.65 1.95
N LEU A 134 13.43 -8.06 0.85
CA LEU A 134 12.43 -8.68 -0.02
C LEU A 134 13.16 -9.65 -0.95
N VAL A 135 12.74 -10.90 -0.93
CA VAL A 135 13.28 -11.99 -1.75
C VAL A 135 12.14 -12.82 -2.36
N ASP A 136 12.45 -13.63 -3.35
CA ASP A 136 11.47 -14.47 -4.06
C ASP A 136 10.25 -13.64 -4.54
N SER A 137 10.51 -12.44 -5.04
CA SER A 137 9.42 -11.56 -5.47
C SER A 137 8.87 -11.96 -6.83
N GLU A 138 7.56 -11.90 -6.96
CA GLU A 138 6.85 -12.18 -8.20
C GLU A 138 5.73 -11.16 -8.43
N VAL A 139 5.50 -10.84 -9.69
CA VAL A 139 4.37 -9.98 -10.09
C VAL A 139 3.12 -10.85 -10.17
N ILE A 140 2.17 -10.64 -9.28
CA ILE A 140 0.90 -11.40 -9.23
C ILE A 140 -0.25 -10.69 -9.93
N PHE A 141 -0.08 -9.40 -10.22
CA PHE A 141 -0.97 -8.66 -11.11
C PHE A 141 -0.21 -7.58 -11.87
N ARG A 142 -0.39 -7.57 -13.18
CA ARG A 142 0.11 -6.53 -14.09
C ARG A 142 -0.86 -6.39 -15.27
N PRO A 143 -1.39 -5.20 -15.55
CA PRO A 143 -2.18 -4.99 -16.76
C PRO A 143 -1.37 -5.21 -18.02
N GLU A 144 -2.06 -5.56 -19.10
CA GLU A 144 -1.41 -5.65 -20.43
C GLU A 144 -0.80 -4.30 -20.83
N GLU A 145 0.25 -4.34 -21.62
CA GLU A 145 1.07 -3.19 -22.01
C GLU A 145 0.27 -2.08 -22.70
N GLN A 146 -0.78 -2.46 -23.44
CA GLN A 146 -1.65 -1.52 -24.14
C GLN A 146 -2.40 -0.57 -23.20
N PHE A 147 -2.60 -0.96 -21.93
CA PHE A 147 -3.33 -0.17 -20.93
C PHE A 147 -2.45 0.84 -20.20
N PHE A 148 -1.13 0.77 -20.35
CA PHE A 148 -0.23 1.75 -19.75
C PHE A 148 -0.45 3.13 -20.35
N THR A 149 -0.53 4.16 -19.49
CA THR A 149 -0.85 5.54 -19.89
C THR A 149 0.18 6.54 -19.36
N LYS A 150 0.28 7.69 -20.02
CA LYS A 150 1.12 8.81 -19.57
C LYS A 150 0.51 9.58 -18.38
N LYS A 151 -0.75 9.31 -18.05
CA LYS A 151 -1.44 9.94 -16.91
C LYS A 151 -0.82 9.47 -15.60
N THR A 152 -0.65 10.38 -14.64
CA THR A 152 0.10 10.13 -13.40
C THR A 152 -0.75 10.32 -12.13
N HIS A 153 -2.05 10.07 -12.24
CA HIS A 153 -3.01 10.20 -11.14
C HIS A 153 -4.03 9.06 -11.13
N HIS A 154 -4.78 8.95 -10.06
CA HIS A 154 -5.84 7.97 -9.84
C HIS A 154 -5.34 6.52 -9.98
N TYR A 155 -4.33 6.15 -9.18
CA TYR A 155 -3.77 4.78 -9.22
C TYR A 155 -4.65 3.75 -8.50
N GLY A 156 -5.46 4.16 -7.52
CA GLY A 156 -6.11 3.24 -6.60
C GLY A 156 -5.10 2.66 -5.62
N SER A 157 -5.02 1.36 -5.52
CA SER A 157 -3.93 0.58 -4.92
C SER A 157 -4.19 -0.13 -3.60
N ARG A 158 -5.13 0.30 -2.76
CA ARG A 158 -5.33 -0.34 -1.45
C ARG A 158 -5.51 -1.84 -1.58
N ILE A 159 -4.81 -2.58 -0.70
CA ILE A 159 -4.81 -4.04 -0.59
C ILE A 159 -5.52 -4.42 0.70
N VAL A 160 -6.39 -5.42 0.63
CA VAL A 160 -7.07 -5.99 1.81
C VAL A 160 -7.20 -7.50 1.61
N PHE A 161 -6.95 -8.28 2.65
CA PHE A 161 -7.32 -9.69 2.71
C PHE A 161 -8.69 -9.86 3.35
N ASP A 162 -9.48 -10.80 2.88
CA ASP A 162 -10.64 -11.29 3.61
C ASP A 162 -10.29 -12.52 4.47
N ASP A 163 -11.29 -13.00 5.24
CA ASP A 163 -11.11 -14.15 6.13
C ASP A 163 -10.90 -15.47 5.38
N ASP A 164 -11.24 -15.53 4.09
CA ASP A 164 -11.04 -16.70 3.22
C ASP A 164 -9.67 -16.66 2.50
N GLY A 165 -8.89 -15.59 2.70
CA GLY A 165 -7.55 -15.42 2.15
C GLY A 165 -7.51 -14.85 0.74
N PHE A 166 -8.62 -14.32 0.22
CA PHE A 166 -8.61 -13.60 -1.04
C PHE A 166 -8.04 -12.19 -0.86
N ILE A 167 -7.32 -11.74 -1.88
CA ILE A 167 -6.83 -10.37 -1.98
C ILE A 167 -7.84 -9.53 -2.75
N TYR A 168 -8.22 -8.41 -2.16
CA TYR A 168 -8.93 -7.33 -2.82
C TYR A 168 -8.00 -6.14 -2.99
N PHE A 169 -7.96 -5.58 -4.18
CA PHE A 169 -7.24 -4.34 -4.43
C PHE A 169 -7.93 -3.51 -5.50
N SER A 170 -7.63 -2.21 -5.52
CA SER A 170 -8.29 -1.29 -6.45
C SER A 170 -7.33 -0.72 -7.48
N ILE A 171 -7.83 -0.49 -8.68
CA ILE A 171 -7.19 0.34 -9.70
C ILE A 171 -8.10 1.51 -10.00
N GLY A 172 -7.57 2.73 -9.94
CA GLY A 172 -8.32 3.93 -10.26
C GLY A 172 -8.58 4.09 -11.76
N ASP A 173 -9.45 5.02 -12.11
CA ASP A 173 -9.84 5.30 -13.50
C ASP A 173 -8.71 5.90 -14.35
N ARG A 174 -7.57 6.22 -13.75
CA ARG A 174 -6.42 6.84 -14.41
C ARG A 174 -6.77 8.18 -15.08
N GLY A 175 -7.79 8.88 -14.57
CA GLY A 175 -8.30 10.14 -15.11
C GLY A 175 -9.14 9.99 -16.36
N ASP A 176 -9.75 8.82 -16.56
CA ASP A 176 -10.69 8.53 -17.62
C ASP A 176 -11.89 7.78 -17.04
N ARG A 177 -12.87 8.55 -16.57
CA ARG A 177 -13.99 8.05 -15.77
C ARG A 177 -14.85 7.03 -16.50
N ASP A 178 -14.99 7.19 -17.83
CA ASP A 178 -15.84 6.33 -18.63
C ASP A 178 -15.29 4.90 -18.70
N LEU A 179 -13.97 4.72 -18.54
CA LEU A 179 -13.35 3.39 -18.51
C LEU A 179 -13.75 2.57 -17.27
N ALA A 180 -14.22 3.21 -16.21
CA ALA A 180 -14.65 2.50 -15.00
C ALA A 180 -15.86 1.60 -15.25
N GLN A 181 -16.70 1.93 -16.22
CA GLN A 181 -17.89 1.13 -16.60
C GLN A 181 -17.62 0.15 -17.75
N ASN A 182 -16.46 0.21 -18.37
CA ASN A 182 -16.07 -0.72 -19.43
C ASN A 182 -15.35 -1.94 -18.85
N LEU A 183 -15.92 -3.14 -18.97
CA LEU A 183 -15.37 -4.39 -18.41
C LEU A 183 -14.11 -4.86 -19.15
N ASP A 184 -13.88 -4.45 -20.39
CA ASP A 184 -12.67 -4.76 -21.15
C ASP A 184 -11.43 -3.96 -20.69
N MET A 185 -11.62 -3.00 -19.76
CA MET A 185 -10.58 -2.10 -19.30
C MET A 185 -10.22 -2.36 -17.85
N PRO A 186 -8.91 -2.34 -17.49
CA PRO A 186 -8.48 -2.54 -16.11
C PRO A 186 -8.77 -1.36 -15.19
N ASN A 187 -9.16 -0.22 -15.74
CA ASN A 187 -9.31 1.05 -15.05
C ASN A 187 -10.59 1.14 -14.22
N GLY A 188 -10.53 1.75 -13.03
CA GLY A 188 -11.69 2.01 -12.19
C GLY A 188 -12.35 0.72 -11.67
N LYS A 189 -11.55 -0.28 -11.32
CA LYS A 189 -12.03 -1.60 -10.89
C LYS A 189 -11.58 -1.95 -9.49
N MET A 190 -12.37 -2.77 -8.82
CA MET A 190 -11.97 -3.57 -7.67
C MET A 190 -11.69 -4.99 -8.15
N TYR A 191 -10.53 -5.51 -7.79
CA TYR A 191 -10.09 -6.85 -8.13
C TYR A 191 -10.19 -7.78 -6.92
N ARG A 192 -10.52 -9.05 -7.16
CA ARG A 192 -10.45 -10.14 -6.20
C ARG A 192 -9.64 -11.27 -6.84
N ILE A 193 -8.56 -11.66 -6.19
CA ILE A 193 -7.64 -12.72 -6.64
C ILE A 193 -7.25 -13.61 -5.46
N TYR A 194 -6.72 -14.79 -5.75
CA TYR A 194 -6.00 -15.55 -4.74
C TYR A 194 -4.66 -14.88 -4.41
N ASP A 195 -4.02 -15.32 -3.32
CA ASP A 195 -2.74 -14.78 -2.85
C ASP A 195 -1.58 -15.00 -3.84
N ASP A 196 -1.72 -15.95 -4.77
CA ASP A 196 -0.78 -16.23 -5.86
C ASP A 196 -1.09 -15.51 -7.18
N GLY A 197 -2.12 -14.66 -7.20
CA GLY A 197 -2.55 -13.92 -8.39
C GLY A 197 -3.53 -14.66 -9.28
N THR A 198 -3.86 -15.91 -9.00
CA THR A 198 -4.87 -16.64 -9.78
C THR A 198 -6.27 -16.07 -9.56
N ILE A 199 -7.11 -16.17 -10.59
CA ILE A 199 -8.43 -15.55 -10.58
C ILE A 199 -9.48 -16.56 -10.11
N PRO A 200 -10.25 -16.26 -9.03
CA PRO A 200 -11.35 -17.11 -8.59
C PRO A 200 -12.43 -17.27 -9.65
N SER A 201 -12.82 -18.50 -9.94
CA SER A 201 -13.83 -18.80 -10.98
C SER A 201 -15.25 -18.33 -10.63
N ASP A 202 -15.49 -17.99 -9.36
CA ASP A 202 -16.74 -17.43 -8.87
C ASP A 202 -16.78 -15.89 -8.88
N ASN A 203 -15.76 -15.25 -9.44
CA ASN A 203 -15.79 -13.80 -9.64
C ASN A 203 -16.95 -13.40 -10.57
N PRO A 204 -17.66 -12.28 -10.29
CA PRO A 204 -18.86 -11.89 -11.05
C PRO A 204 -18.67 -11.76 -12.55
N PHE A 205 -17.47 -11.44 -13.01
CA PHE A 205 -17.14 -11.20 -14.42
C PHE A 205 -16.09 -12.18 -14.96
N TYR A 206 -15.99 -13.38 -14.38
CA TYR A 206 -14.97 -14.36 -14.75
C TYR A 206 -15.10 -14.86 -16.20
N HIS A 207 -16.32 -14.89 -16.76
CA HIS A 207 -16.64 -15.37 -18.11
C HIS A 207 -16.95 -14.28 -19.13
N THR A 208 -16.65 -13.05 -18.82
CA THR A 208 -16.91 -11.88 -19.73
C THR A 208 -15.66 -11.42 -20.44
#